data_cae647e1d05483613d113d20882b72cb
#
_entry.id   cae647e1d05483613d113d20882b72cb
#
_cell.length_a   1.000
_cell.length_b   1.000
_cell.length_c   1.000
_cell.angle_alpha   90.00
_cell.angle_beta   90.00
_cell.angle_gamma   90.00
#
_symmetry.space_group_name_H-M   'P 1'
#
loop_
_entity.id
_entity.type
_entity.pdbx_description
1 polymer ?
#
loop_
_entity_poly.entity_id
_entity_poly.type
_entity_poly.pdbx_seq_one_letter_code
_entity_poly.pdbx_strand_id
1 'polypeptide(L)'
;MAARRFHQLVGTAVGVAAVGLAAAPPVQAESVLLVSKGQSIQEAVDRAKPGDTVLVLPGTYQESVRVTVPHLTIRGSGDRTVITPPAVPGGNACAAGGYGICVTGTADQPVAGVSIESLAVSGFTKHAINASDTDRLSVRFVLAQDNGQYGISVEKSTRARLSMNRARNNGQAGIFMANLTSGEGGALDTESAMISGNDVSANRIGVVARRVRNLTVENNTMTGNCGGVFVVGDEGTPRAGALSIRLNKVVANNKFCPANSRLPVIQGSGIVLTGVENTTVELNRITDNVGTSPLSGGVVLFPSFTGGPNSGNTVKDNTALRNGPADLSDRDTGLGNTFNGNHCLVSAPAGRC
;
A
#
# COMPACT_ATOMS: atom_id res chain seq x y z
N MET A 1 -67.87 -58.19 46.78
CA MET A 1 -66.40 -58.18 46.86
C MET A 1 -65.91 -57.04 45.94
N ALA A 2 -65.54 -55.95 46.58
CA ALA A 2 -65.16 -54.70 45.86
C ALA A 2 -63.64 -54.56 45.82
N ALA A 3 -63.04 -54.48 44.66
CA ALA A 3 -61.62 -54.19 44.50
C ALA A 3 -61.40 -52.69 44.26
N ARG A 4 -60.69 -52.07 45.20
CA ARG A 4 -60.28 -50.65 45.11
C ARG A 4 -59.03 -50.53 44.22
N ARG A 5 -59.12 -49.70 43.20
CA ARG A 5 -57.97 -49.28 42.37
C ARG A 5 -57.31 -48.04 43.02
N PHE A 6 -56.01 -48.15 43.28
CA PHE A 6 -55.15 -47.03 43.63
C PHE A 6 -54.74 -46.28 42.38
N HIS A 7 -54.92 -44.99 42.36
CA HIS A 7 -54.34 -44.10 41.34
C HIS A 7 -53.06 -43.52 41.89
N GLN A 8 -51.93 -43.79 41.22
CA GLN A 8 -50.67 -43.12 41.45
C GLN A 8 -50.66 -41.79 40.65
N LEU A 9 -50.48 -40.68 41.34
CA LEU A 9 -50.20 -39.36 40.74
C LEU A 9 -48.71 -39.29 40.46
N VAL A 10 -48.35 -39.18 39.18
CA VAL A 10 -46.98 -38.86 38.72
C VAL A 10 -46.83 -37.35 38.71
N GLY A 11 -46.03 -36.80 39.60
CA GLY A 11 -45.67 -35.40 39.62
C GLY A 11 -44.55 -35.12 38.60
N THR A 12 -44.83 -34.33 37.59
CA THR A 12 -43.81 -33.82 36.64
C THR A 12 -43.14 -32.60 37.27
N ALA A 13 -41.84 -32.75 37.58
CA ALA A 13 -40.98 -31.62 37.97
C ALA A 13 -40.56 -30.84 36.72
N VAL A 14 -40.98 -29.59 36.59
CA VAL A 14 -40.53 -28.66 35.56
C VAL A 14 -39.22 -28.04 36.05
N GLY A 15 -38.10 -28.47 35.44
CA GLY A 15 -36.80 -27.85 35.66
C GLY A 15 -36.72 -26.52 34.89
N VAL A 16 -36.64 -25.42 35.58
CA VAL A 16 -36.34 -24.09 35.02
C VAL A 16 -34.82 -24.05 34.74
N ALA A 17 -34.44 -24.16 33.46
CA ALA A 17 -33.05 -23.90 33.01
C ALA A 17 -32.82 -22.37 33.09
N ALA A 18 -31.99 -21.93 34.01
CA ALA A 18 -31.48 -20.56 34.06
C ALA A 18 -30.50 -20.38 32.90
N VAL A 19 -30.92 -19.71 31.82
CA VAL A 19 -30.03 -19.24 30.77
C VAL A 19 -29.21 -18.10 31.35
N GLY A 20 -27.94 -18.36 31.66
CA GLY A 20 -26.98 -17.34 32.05
C GLY A 20 -26.76 -16.38 30.87
N LEU A 21 -27.26 -15.15 30.99
CA LEU A 21 -26.89 -14.04 30.14
C LEU A 21 -25.39 -13.76 30.36
N ALA A 22 -24.53 -14.23 29.48
CA ALA A 22 -23.15 -13.78 29.45
C ALA A 22 -23.17 -12.27 29.18
N ALA A 23 -22.76 -11.47 30.16
CA ALA A 23 -22.61 -10.04 29.98
C ALA A 23 -21.60 -9.81 28.82
N ALA A 24 -22.02 -9.07 27.80
CA ALA A 24 -21.11 -8.61 26.77
C ALA A 24 -19.98 -7.82 27.45
N PRO A 25 -18.72 -8.02 27.03
CA PRO A 25 -17.62 -7.24 27.58
C PRO A 25 -17.94 -5.74 27.40
N PRO A 26 -17.59 -4.91 28.40
CA PRO A 26 -17.85 -3.47 28.30
C PRO A 26 -17.15 -2.92 27.05
N VAL A 27 -17.90 -2.28 26.16
CA VAL A 27 -17.35 -1.50 25.05
C VAL A 27 -16.52 -0.39 25.70
N GLN A 28 -15.22 -0.47 25.56
CA GLN A 28 -14.30 0.55 26.07
C GLN A 28 -14.56 1.83 25.26
N ALA A 29 -14.90 2.93 25.95
CA ALA A 29 -15.15 4.20 25.28
C ALA A 29 -13.84 4.66 24.62
N GLU A 30 -13.90 4.94 23.31
CA GLU A 30 -12.81 5.55 22.55
C GLU A 30 -12.49 6.92 23.15
N SER A 31 -11.23 7.17 23.49
CA SER A 31 -10.78 8.45 24.02
C SER A 31 -9.97 9.24 22.98
N VAL A 32 -9.96 10.56 23.17
CA VAL A 32 -9.17 11.46 22.34
C VAL A 32 -8.03 12.04 23.17
N LEU A 33 -6.81 11.70 22.80
CA LEU A 33 -5.59 12.27 23.37
C LEU A 33 -5.15 13.45 22.51
N LEU A 34 -5.26 14.65 23.06
CA LEU A 34 -4.89 15.88 22.35
C LEU A 34 -3.40 16.14 22.48
N VAL A 35 -2.73 16.43 21.36
CA VAL A 35 -1.31 16.81 21.28
C VAL A 35 -1.19 18.21 20.70
N SER A 36 -0.73 19.16 21.51
CA SER A 36 -0.47 20.54 21.11
C SER A 36 1.02 20.74 20.76
N LYS A 37 1.31 21.82 20.03
CA LYS A 37 2.69 22.20 19.72
C LYS A 37 3.56 22.25 20.97
N GLY A 38 4.71 21.57 20.91
CA GLY A 38 5.66 21.43 22.04
C GLY A 38 5.41 20.19 22.91
N GLN A 39 4.33 19.45 22.69
CA GLN A 39 4.11 18.13 23.29
C GLN A 39 4.57 17.02 22.32
N SER A 40 4.81 15.82 22.84
CA SER A 40 5.22 14.66 22.07
C SER A 40 4.04 13.84 21.60
N ILE A 41 4.02 13.52 20.31
CA ILE A 41 3.06 12.56 19.72
C ILE A 41 3.36 11.16 20.27
N GLN A 42 4.66 10.79 20.39
CA GLN A 42 5.07 9.48 20.91
C GLN A 42 4.55 9.26 22.33
N GLU A 43 4.66 10.24 23.22
CA GLU A 43 4.11 10.13 24.58
C GLU A 43 2.60 9.93 24.61
N ALA A 44 1.86 10.53 23.66
CA ALA A 44 0.42 10.30 23.54
C ALA A 44 0.14 8.89 23.01
N VAL A 45 0.89 8.42 22.01
CA VAL A 45 0.78 7.06 21.49
C VAL A 45 1.09 6.01 22.56
N ASP A 46 2.11 6.25 23.40
CA ASP A 46 2.49 5.32 24.48
C ASP A 46 1.41 5.17 25.57
N ARG A 47 0.57 6.18 25.72
CA ARG A 47 -0.56 6.17 26.67
C ARG A 47 -1.87 5.68 26.07
N ALA A 48 -1.93 5.62 24.75
CA ALA A 48 -3.16 5.27 24.02
C ALA A 48 -3.52 3.79 24.20
N LYS A 49 -4.79 3.51 24.16
CA LYS A 49 -5.37 2.17 24.17
C LYS A 49 -5.96 1.84 22.81
N PRO A 50 -6.21 0.56 22.51
CA PRO A 50 -6.93 0.19 21.29
C PRO A 50 -8.26 0.94 21.13
N GLY A 51 -8.47 1.55 19.97
CA GLY A 51 -9.64 2.38 19.67
C GLY A 51 -9.44 3.89 19.88
N ASP A 52 -8.44 4.30 20.65
CA ASP A 52 -8.19 5.72 20.91
C ASP A 52 -7.78 6.51 19.67
N THR A 53 -8.01 7.82 19.73
CA THR A 53 -7.53 8.79 18.72
C THR A 53 -6.51 9.73 19.33
N VAL A 54 -5.30 9.77 18.76
CA VAL A 54 -4.31 10.81 19.02
C VAL A 54 -4.55 11.96 18.03
N LEU A 55 -5.16 13.05 18.55
CA LEU A 55 -5.46 14.23 17.75
C LEU A 55 -4.31 15.23 17.86
N VAL A 56 -3.59 15.43 16.76
CA VAL A 56 -2.41 16.29 16.68
C VAL A 56 -2.78 17.64 16.09
N LEU A 57 -2.68 18.70 16.88
CA LEU A 57 -2.98 20.06 16.47
C LEU A 57 -1.94 20.61 15.46
N PRO A 58 -2.23 21.73 14.80
CA PRO A 58 -1.29 22.39 13.91
C PRO A 58 0.04 22.69 14.60
N GLY A 59 1.16 22.33 13.95
CA GLY A 59 2.51 22.53 14.48
C GLY A 59 3.53 21.69 13.75
N THR A 60 4.81 21.94 14.03
CA THR A 60 5.91 21.09 13.59
C THR A 60 6.39 20.28 14.79
N TYR A 61 6.45 18.96 14.60
CA TYR A 61 6.82 17.96 15.61
C TYR A 61 8.09 17.26 15.14
N GLN A 62 9.19 17.51 15.85
CA GLN A 62 10.52 16.96 15.50
C GLN A 62 10.75 15.63 16.20
N GLU A 63 10.06 14.59 15.73
CA GLU A 63 10.14 13.26 16.33
C GLU A 63 9.83 12.15 15.30
N SER A 64 10.16 10.93 15.67
CA SER A 64 9.70 9.71 15.00
C SER A 64 8.70 8.99 15.88
N VAL A 65 7.56 8.58 15.31
CA VAL A 65 6.47 7.98 16.05
C VAL A 65 6.40 6.48 15.78
N ARG A 66 6.54 5.67 16.84
CA ARG A 66 6.39 4.22 16.77
C ARG A 66 5.02 3.81 17.29
N VAL A 67 4.26 3.08 16.48
CA VAL A 67 2.91 2.60 16.78
C VAL A 67 2.92 1.08 16.86
N THR A 68 2.50 0.54 18.01
CA THR A 68 2.31 -0.90 18.23
C THR A 68 0.91 -1.18 18.81
N VAL A 69 0.13 -0.15 19.08
CA VAL A 69 -1.23 -0.23 19.62
C VAL A 69 -2.19 -0.49 18.45
N PRO A 70 -2.95 -1.59 18.45
CA PRO A 70 -3.93 -1.85 17.41
C PRO A 70 -5.12 -0.88 17.51
N HIS A 71 -5.80 -0.68 16.37
CA HIS A 71 -6.98 0.19 16.25
C HIS A 71 -6.75 1.65 16.67
N LEU A 72 -5.49 2.11 16.72
CA LEU A 72 -5.16 3.49 17.04
C LEU A 72 -5.36 4.39 15.80
N THR A 73 -5.96 5.56 16.01
CA THR A 73 -6.00 6.61 14.99
C THR A 73 -5.04 7.73 15.35
N ILE A 74 -4.13 8.10 14.44
CA ILE A 74 -3.32 9.32 14.52
C ILE A 74 -3.88 10.29 13.50
N ARG A 75 -4.46 11.39 13.96
CA ARG A 75 -5.10 12.40 13.12
C ARG A 75 -4.47 13.76 13.32
N GLY A 76 -4.00 14.36 12.24
CA GLY A 76 -3.53 15.74 12.22
C GLY A 76 -4.59 16.73 11.74
N SER A 77 -4.13 17.92 11.40
CA SER A 77 -4.93 19.05 10.88
C SER A 77 -4.55 19.39 9.43
N GLY A 78 -4.38 18.37 8.60
CA GLY A 78 -3.88 18.49 7.23
C GLY A 78 -2.40 18.87 7.21
N ASP A 79 -1.98 19.58 6.18
CA ASP A 79 -0.58 20.00 5.98
C ASP A 79 -0.04 20.94 7.06
N ARG A 80 -0.90 21.41 7.97
CA ARG A 80 -0.48 22.24 9.11
C ARG A 80 0.06 21.43 10.29
N THR A 81 -0.15 20.12 10.32
CA THR A 81 0.50 19.20 11.27
C THR A 81 1.65 18.53 10.55
N VAL A 82 2.86 18.92 10.87
CA VAL A 82 4.07 18.45 10.15
C VAL A 82 4.96 17.65 11.10
N ILE A 83 5.28 16.43 10.74
CA ILE A 83 6.24 15.58 11.45
C ILE A 83 7.55 15.61 10.64
N THR A 84 8.66 15.96 11.31
CA THR A 84 10.00 16.05 10.73
C THR A 84 11.00 15.26 11.58
N PRO A 85 12.18 14.92 11.04
CA PRO A 85 13.19 14.20 11.82
C PRO A 85 13.52 14.89 13.14
N PRO A 86 13.78 14.12 14.20
CA PRO A 86 14.23 14.69 15.47
C PRO A 86 15.56 15.42 15.30
N ALA A 87 15.73 16.54 16.00
CA ALA A 87 16.94 17.36 15.93
C ALA A 87 18.18 16.60 16.40
N VAL A 88 18.03 15.68 17.35
CA VAL A 88 19.08 14.80 17.84
C VAL A 88 18.73 13.36 17.47
N PRO A 89 19.62 12.63 16.76
CA PRO A 89 19.41 11.21 16.49
C PRO A 89 19.28 10.42 17.79
N GLY A 90 18.30 9.53 17.86
CA GLY A 90 18.05 8.70 19.03
C GLY A 90 16.56 8.48 19.26
N GLY A 91 16.20 7.91 20.40
CA GLY A 91 14.81 7.62 20.74
C GLY A 91 14.43 6.17 20.43
N ASN A 92 13.37 5.99 19.69
CA ASN A 92 12.80 4.66 19.40
C ASN A 92 13.37 4.02 18.12
N ALA A 93 13.01 2.75 17.88
CA ALA A 93 13.46 1.99 16.71
C ALA A 93 13.02 2.62 15.38
N CYS A 94 11.94 3.41 15.36
CA CYS A 94 11.50 4.14 14.18
C CYS A 94 12.49 5.23 13.79
N ALA A 95 12.96 6.01 14.77
CA ALA A 95 14.00 7.03 14.58
C ALA A 95 15.32 6.40 14.12
N ALA A 96 15.75 5.32 14.77
CA ALA A 96 16.95 4.58 14.38
C ALA A 96 16.87 4.04 12.95
N GLY A 97 15.67 3.66 12.51
CA GLY A 97 15.39 3.23 11.14
C GLY A 97 15.40 4.35 10.10
N GLY A 98 15.38 5.62 10.51
CA GLY A 98 15.27 6.78 9.62
C GLY A 98 13.86 7.02 9.08
N TYR A 99 12.83 6.65 9.84
CA TYR A 99 11.42 6.71 9.47
C TYR A 99 10.65 7.75 10.28
N GLY A 100 9.60 8.30 9.70
CA GLY A 100 8.73 9.27 10.37
C GLY A 100 7.71 8.60 11.29
N ILE A 101 6.81 7.82 10.73
CA ILE A 101 5.85 7.02 11.49
C ILE A 101 6.06 5.55 11.16
N CYS A 102 6.21 4.71 12.18
CA CYS A 102 6.30 3.27 12.03
C CYS A 102 5.11 2.57 12.65
N VAL A 103 4.46 1.67 11.89
CA VAL A 103 3.47 0.73 12.41
C VAL A 103 4.06 -0.66 12.26
N THR A 104 4.45 -1.28 13.36
CA THR A 104 5.24 -2.52 13.30
C THR A 104 4.64 -3.59 14.19
N GLY A 105 4.14 -4.65 13.54
CA GLY A 105 3.75 -5.90 14.18
C GLY A 105 4.81 -6.98 14.03
N THR A 106 4.38 -8.21 14.16
CA THR A 106 5.13 -9.42 13.82
C THR A 106 4.26 -10.34 12.97
N ALA A 107 4.85 -11.33 12.31
CA ALA A 107 4.10 -12.29 11.50
C ALA A 107 2.99 -13.01 12.30
N ASP A 108 3.26 -13.33 13.56
CA ASP A 108 2.31 -14.02 14.44
C ASP A 108 1.30 -13.06 15.10
N GLN A 109 1.67 -11.80 15.23
CA GLN A 109 0.84 -10.76 15.86
C GLN A 109 0.91 -9.46 15.04
N PRO A 110 0.21 -9.39 13.90
CA PRO A 110 0.15 -8.17 13.11
C PRO A 110 -0.59 -7.07 13.86
N VAL A 111 -0.09 -5.84 13.74
CA VAL A 111 -0.80 -4.68 14.29
C VAL A 111 -1.99 -4.35 13.40
N ALA A 112 -3.21 -4.48 13.96
CA ALA A 112 -4.44 -4.36 13.20
C ALA A 112 -5.11 -2.99 13.34
N GLY A 113 -5.77 -2.53 12.26
CA GLY A 113 -6.74 -1.44 12.27
C GLY A 113 -6.20 -0.05 12.55
N VAL A 114 -4.89 0.19 12.43
CA VAL A 114 -4.31 1.52 12.64
C VAL A 114 -4.71 2.46 11.49
N SER A 115 -5.06 3.71 11.85
CA SER A 115 -5.34 4.79 10.90
C SER A 115 -4.37 5.95 11.10
N ILE A 116 -3.74 6.41 9.99
CA ILE A 116 -2.90 7.60 9.95
C ILE A 116 -3.52 8.56 8.94
N GLU A 117 -3.89 9.75 9.39
CA GLU A 117 -4.67 10.63 8.52
C GLU A 117 -4.42 12.13 8.74
N SER A 118 -4.57 12.89 7.65
CA SER A 118 -4.63 14.35 7.67
C SER A 118 -3.41 15.00 8.32
N LEU A 119 -2.19 14.63 7.89
CA LEU A 119 -0.94 15.22 8.36
C LEU A 119 0.14 15.19 7.27
N ALA A 120 1.23 15.91 7.51
CA ALA A 120 2.41 15.90 6.65
C ALA A 120 3.59 15.22 7.36
N VAL A 121 4.35 14.42 6.62
CA VAL A 121 5.59 13.78 7.10
C VAL A 121 6.69 14.04 6.06
N SER A 122 7.77 14.70 6.47
CA SER A 122 8.80 15.12 5.53
C SER A 122 10.22 15.13 6.08
N GLY A 123 11.19 14.97 5.16
CA GLY A 123 12.62 15.17 5.45
C GLY A 123 13.31 13.96 6.10
N PHE A 124 12.66 12.81 6.21
CA PHE A 124 13.27 11.62 6.79
C PHE A 124 14.28 10.97 5.85
N THR A 125 15.33 10.38 6.41
CA THR A 125 16.40 9.76 5.61
C THR A 125 15.96 8.53 4.84
N LYS A 126 14.87 7.87 5.28
CA LYS A 126 14.25 6.75 4.55
C LYS A 126 12.79 7.02 4.21
N HIS A 127 11.84 6.67 5.05
CA HIS A 127 10.42 6.69 4.71
C HIS A 127 9.63 7.68 5.57
N ALA A 128 8.64 8.34 4.99
CA ALA A 128 7.69 9.08 5.80
C ALA A 128 6.87 8.15 6.69
N ILE A 129 6.24 7.13 6.10
CA ILE A 129 5.50 6.08 6.81
C ILE A 129 6.12 4.74 6.45
N ASN A 130 6.43 3.94 7.47
CA ASN A 130 6.90 2.57 7.35
C ASN A 130 5.98 1.63 8.11
N ALA A 131 5.28 0.75 7.40
CA ALA A 131 4.43 -0.26 8.01
C ALA A 131 4.97 -1.65 7.68
N SER A 132 5.03 -2.54 8.66
CA SER A 132 5.40 -3.94 8.50
C SER A 132 4.56 -4.83 9.39
N ASP A 133 4.16 -5.96 8.83
CA ASP A 133 3.35 -6.95 9.54
C ASP A 133 2.08 -6.29 10.14
N THR A 134 1.28 -5.63 9.27
CA THR A 134 0.05 -4.95 9.66
C THR A 134 -1.16 -5.56 8.96
N ASP A 135 -2.32 -5.44 9.60
CA ASP A 135 -3.60 -5.81 9.03
C ASP A 135 -4.57 -4.62 9.06
N ARG A 136 -5.27 -4.35 7.96
CA ARG A 136 -6.21 -3.22 7.80
C ARG A 136 -5.60 -1.86 8.16
N LEU A 137 -4.32 -1.64 7.84
CA LEU A 137 -3.73 -0.31 7.92
C LEU A 137 -4.47 0.66 6.98
N SER A 138 -4.85 1.82 7.49
CA SER A 138 -5.41 2.92 6.72
C SER A 138 -4.49 4.13 6.73
N VAL A 139 -4.05 4.59 5.55
CA VAL A 139 -3.31 5.86 5.40
C VAL A 139 -4.07 6.74 4.43
N ARG A 140 -4.56 7.90 4.89
CA ARG A 140 -5.37 8.77 4.05
C ARG A 140 -5.13 10.25 4.31
N PHE A 141 -5.22 11.04 3.23
CA PHE A 141 -5.01 12.50 3.28
C PHE A 141 -3.65 12.89 3.87
N VAL A 142 -2.62 12.04 3.70
CA VAL A 142 -1.27 12.28 4.17
C VAL A 142 -0.44 12.92 3.04
N LEU A 143 0.35 13.93 3.39
CA LEU A 143 1.41 14.46 2.55
C LEU A 143 2.75 13.84 2.97
N ALA A 144 3.27 12.90 2.18
CA ALA A 144 4.56 12.26 2.36
C ALA A 144 5.58 12.83 1.35
N GLN A 145 6.45 13.73 1.79
CA GLN A 145 7.32 14.45 0.86
C GLN A 145 8.78 14.55 1.31
N ASP A 146 9.67 14.72 0.32
CA ASP A 146 11.09 15.03 0.55
C ASP A 146 11.81 13.99 1.43
N ASN A 147 11.40 12.71 1.34
CA ASN A 147 12.04 11.64 2.11
C ASN A 147 13.07 10.90 1.24
N GLY A 148 14.12 10.37 1.88
CA GLY A 148 15.24 9.77 1.18
C GLY A 148 14.94 8.51 0.39
N GLN A 149 13.86 7.78 0.73
CA GLN A 149 13.47 6.57 0.01
C GLN A 149 11.98 6.57 -0.36
N TYR A 150 11.07 6.12 0.51
CA TYR A 150 9.66 5.97 0.19
C TYR A 150 8.80 7.02 0.89
N GLY A 151 7.75 7.46 0.21
CA GLY A 151 6.70 8.22 0.88
C GLY A 151 5.94 7.31 1.85
N ILE A 152 5.27 6.29 1.34
CA ILE A 152 4.53 5.30 2.14
C ILE A 152 5.05 3.90 1.77
N SER A 153 5.63 3.19 2.74
CA SER A 153 6.08 1.80 2.61
C SER A 153 5.19 0.88 3.44
N VAL A 154 4.68 -0.17 2.80
CA VAL A 154 3.86 -1.20 3.44
C VAL A 154 4.40 -2.56 3.04
N GLU A 155 4.92 -3.31 4.02
CA GLU A 155 5.55 -4.61 3.79
C GLU A 155 4.85 -5.69 4.60
N LYS A 156 4.78 -6.91 4.07
CA LYS A 156 4.21 -8.09 4.76
C LYS A 156 2.84 -7.83 5.39
N SER A 157 2.00 -7.05 4.74
CA SER A 157 0.78 -6.53 5.34
C SER A 157 -0.43 -6.87 4.48
N THR A 158 -1.58 -7.07 5.12
CA THR A 158 -2.83 -7.44 4.47
C THR A 158 -3.89 -6.34 4.62
N ARG A 159 -4.85 -6.31 3.69
CA ARG A 159 -6.04 -5.45 3.71
C ARG A 159 -5.77 -3.95 3.85
N ALA A 160 -4.54 -3.51 3.53
CA ALA A 160 -4.18 -2.09 3.63
C ALA A 160 -5.02 -1.21 2.68
N ARG A 161 -5.33 0.00 3.12
CA ARG A 161 -6.03 1.04 2.36
C ARG A 161 -5.19 2.32 2.33
N LEU A 162 -4.59 2.62 1.17
CA LEU A 162 -3.76 3.81 0.98
C LEU A 162 -4.52 4.75 0.03
N SER A 163 -5.19 5.77 0.56
CA SER A 163 -6.11 6.56 -0.25
C SER A 163 -5.98 8.07 -0.08
N MET A 164 -6.17 8.80 -1.18
CA MET A 164 -6.17 10.28 -1.18
C MET A 164 -4.90 10.90 -0.59
N ASN A 165 -3.77 10.20 -0.69
CA ASN A 165 -2.48 10.71 -0.22
C ASN A 165 -1.78 11.49 -1.32
N ARG A 166 -0.89 12.39 -0.92
CA ARG A 166 0.07 13.07 -1.79
C ARG A 166 1.48 12.61 -1.45
N ALA A 167 2.10 11.85 -2.34
CA ALA A 167 3.46 11.34 -2.14
C ALA A 167 4.38 11.95 -3.20
N ARG A 168 5.23 12.89 -2.81
CA ARG A 168 6.02 13.66 -3.78
C ARG A 168 7.49 13.84 -3.37
N ASN A 169 8.34 13.90 -4.40
CA ASN A 169 9.77 14.17 -4.24
C ASN A 169 10.48 13.21 -3.26
N ASN A 170 10.07 11.93 -3.22
CA ASN A 170 10.76 10.91 -2.44
C ASN A 170 11.84 10.23 -3.30
N GLY A 171 12.94 9.84 -2.68
CA GLY A 171 14.14 9.37 -3.39
C GLY A 171 13.96 8.05 -4.16
N GLN A 172 12.96 7.24 -3.79
CA GLN A 172 12.62 5.99 -4.47
C GLN A 172 11.15 6.01 -4.91
N ALA A 173 10.25 5.30 -4.25
CA ALA A 173 8.85 5.30 -4.64
C ALA A 173 8.00 6.27 -3.81
N GLY A 174 6.95 6.82 -4.44
CA GLY A 174 5.92 7.54 -3.70
C GLY A 174 5.17 6.59 -2.77
N ILE A 175 4.67 5.45 -3.32
CA ILE A 175 4.02 4.38 -2.56
C ILE A 175 4.71 3.05 -2.92
N PHE A 176 5.09 2.30 -1.91
CA PHE A 176 5.73 1.00 -2.02
C PHE A 176 4.95 -0.04 -1.22
N MET A 177 4.49 -1.10 -1.89
CA MET A 177 3.84 -2.25 -1.25
C MET A 177 4.58 -3.52 -1.63
N ALA A 178 5.04 -4.28 -0.63
CA ALA A 178 5.91 -5.42 -0.90
C ALA A 178 5.78 -6.56 0.10
N ASN A 179 6.19 -7.75 -0.35
CA ASN A 179 6.58 -8.84 0.51
C ASN A 179 8.10 -8.96 0.50
N LEU A 180 8.76 -8.57 1.60
CA LEU A 180 10.21 -8.60 1.77
C LEU A 180 10.99 -7.71 0.76
N THR A 181 11.66 -6.71 1.24
CA THR A 181 12.54 -5.86 0.42
C THR A 181 13.87 -6.53 0.08
N SER A 182 14.36 -7.44 0.93
CA SER A 182 15.70 -8.04 0.87
C SER A 182 15.71 -9.57 0.93
N GLY A 183 14.56 -10.23 1.13
CA GLY A 183 14.49 -11.69 1.22
C GLY A 183 14.04 -12.34 -0.08
N GLU A 184 14.25 -13.65 -0.15
CA GLU A 184 13.65 -14.53 -1.15
C GLU A 184 12.32 -15.08 -0.61
N GLY A 185 11.43 -15.47 -1.50
CA GLY A 185 10.13 -16.06 -1.15
C GLY A 185 9.04 -15.67 -2.10
N GLY A 186 7.90 -16.36 -2.02
CA GLY A 186 6.75 -16.12 -2.86
C GLY A 186 6.04 -14.80 -2.56
N ALA A 187 5.09 -14.46 -3.40
CA ALA A 187 4.28 -13.27 -3.23
C ALA A 187 3.28 -13.40 -2.08
N LEU A 188 3.13 -12.33 -1.32
CA LEU A 188 2.09 -12.20 -0.31
C LEU A 188 0.74 -11.95 -0.98
N ASP A 189 -0.28 -12.69 -0.57
CA ASP A 189 -1.67 -12.30 -0.82
C ASP A 189 -2.02 -11.10 0.08
N THR A 190 -2.29 -9.96 -0.53
CA THR A 190 -2.62 -8.75 0.23
C THR A 190 -4.06 -8.74 0.76
N GLU A 191 -4.84 -9.77 0.47
CA GLU A 191 -6.24 -9.88 0.85
C GLU A 191 -7.06 -8.65 0.45
N SER A 192 -6.95 -8.29 -0.83
CA SER A 192 -7.63 -7.14 -1.43
C SER A 192 -7.19 -5.79 -0.89
N ALA A 193 -5.91 -5.59 -0.62
CA ALA A 193 -5.37 -4.25 -0.36
C ALA A 193 -5.66 -3.29 -1.53
N MET A 194 -5.69 -1.99 -1.24
CA MET A 194 -6.02 -0.97 -2.23
C MET A 194 -5.13 0.26 -2.13
N ILE A 195 -4.67 0.75 -3.27
CA ILE A 195 -3.99 2.03 -3.45
C ILE A 195 -4.87 2.88 -4.37
N SER A 196 -5.59 3.88 -3.83
CA SER A 196 -6.63 4.57 -4.60
C SER A 196 -6.68 6.08 -4.40
N GLY A 197 -6.91 6.82 -5.49
CA GLY A 197 -7.12 8.26 -5.44
C GLY A 197 -5.89 9.07 -5.01
N ASN A 198 -4.69 8.53 -5.07
CA ASN A 198 -3.47 9.22 -4.63
C ASN A 198 -2.89 10.10 -5.75
N ASP A 199 -2.27 11.21 -5.37
CA ASP A 199 -1.44 12.06 -6.23
C ASP A 199 0.04 11.80 -5.94
N VAL A 200 0.74 11.22 -6.92
CA VAL A 200 2.09 10.70 -6.73
C VAL A 200 3.03 11.30 -7.76
N SER A 201 3.89 12.22 -7.33
CA SER A 201 4.67 13.03 -8.26
C SER A 201 6.14 13.23 -7.88
N ALA A 202 6.97 13.46 -8.89
CA ALA A 202 8.39 13.78 -8.75
C ALA A 202 9.26 12.74 -8.01
N ASN A 203 8.77 11.53 -7.78
CA ASN A 203 9.52 10.42 -7.20
C ASN A 203 10.39 9.71 -8.26
N ARG A 204 11.18 8.72 -7.88
CA ARG A 204 11.81 7.81 -8.85
C ARG A 204 10.75 6.93 -9.53
N ILE A 205 9.85 6.34 -8.76
CA ILE A 205 8.71 5.58 -9.26
C ILE A 205 7.47 6.05 -8.49
N GLY A 206 6.35 6.17 -9.17
CA GLY A 206 5.10 6.55 -8.53
C GLY A 206 4.64 5.48 -7.53
N VAL A 207 4.21 4.33 -8.03
CA VAL A 207 3.73 3.20 -7.25
C VAL A 207 4.54 1.95 -7.58
N VAL A 208 5.01 1.24 -6.57
CA VAL A 208 5.67 -0.06 -6.72
C VAL A 208 4.88 -1.12 -5.96
N ALA A 209 4.50 -2.18 -6.65
CA ALA A 209 3.96 -3.42 -6.09
C ALA A 209 4.97 -4.55 -6.32
N ARG A 210 5.60 -5.06 -5.26
CA ARG A 210 6.66 -6.07 -5.39
C ARG A 210 6.34 -7.34 -4.62
N ARG A 211 6.33 -8.47 -5.30
CA ARG A 211 6.03 -9.80 -4.71
C ARG A 211 4.71 -9.79 -3.93
N VAL A 212 3.66 -9.23 -4.52
CA VAL A 212 2.32 -9.22 -3.94
C VAL A 212 1.28 -9.74 -4.91
N ARG A 213 0.16 -10.19 -4.37
CA ARG A 213 -1.03 -10.67 -5.10
C ARG A 213 -2.29 -9.98 -4.57
N ASN A 214 -3.36 -10.01 -5.36
CA ASN A 214 -4.68 -9.49 -4.98
C ASN A 214 -4.65 -8.03 -4.50
N LEU A 215 -3.92 -7.18 -5.22
CA LEU A 215 -3.84 -5.74 -4.97
C LEU A 215 -4.59 -4.97 -6.07
N THR A 216 -5.35 -3.97 -5.67
CA THR A 216 -5.96 -2.99 -6.59
C THR A 216 -5.20 -1.67 -6.54
N VAL A 217 -4.83 -1.14 -7.72
CA VAL A 217 -4.24 0.20 -7.90
C VAL A 217 -5.17 0.98 -8.83
N GLU A 218 -5.94 1.91 -8.28
CA GLU A 218 -6.99 2.58 -9.05
C GLU A 218 -7.15 4.07 -8.78
N ASN A 219 -7.63 4.80 -9.77
CA ASN A 219 -7.94 6.22 -9.66
C ASN A 219 -6.77 7.09 -9.16
N ASN A 220 -5.51 6.65 -9.31
CA ASN A 220 -4.35 7.43 -8.92
C ASN A 220 -3.88 8.31 -10.07
N THR A 221 -3.27 9.45 -9.73
CA THR A 221 -2.53 10.31 -10.68
C THR A 221 -1.04 10.16 -10.41
N MET A 222 -0.28 9.69 -11.41
CA MET A 222 1.18 9.60 -11.38
C MET A 222 1.76 10.51 -12.46
N THR A 223 2.53 11.53 -12.04
CA THR A 223 3.09 12.51 -12.98
C THR A 223 4.48 12.98 -12.58
N GLY A 224 5.34 13.27 -13.57
CA GLY A 224 6.67 13.80 -13.31
C GLY A 224 7.60 12.88 -12.53
N ASN A 225 7.28 11.60 -12.39
CA ASN A 225 8.19 10.58 -11.87
C ASN A 225 9.14 10.11 -13.00
N CYS A 226 10.08 9.21 -12.71
CA CYS A 226 10.86 8.54 -13.75
C CYS A 226 10.08 7.35 -14.33
N GLY A 227 9.22 6.73 -13.51
CA GLY A 227 8.24 5.72 -13.91
C GLY A 227 6.95 5.85 -13.10
N GLY A 228 5.80 5.48 -13.69
CA GLY A 228 4.48 5.57 -13.08
C GLY A 228 4.18 4.42 -12.13
N VAL A 229 3.85 3.24 -12.65
CA VAL A 229 3.53 2.04 -11.88
C VAL A 229 4.48 0.90 -12.25
N PHE A 230 5.10 0.28 -11.26
CA PHE A 230 5.94 -0.91 -11.45
C PHE A 230 5.37 -2.07 -10.65
N VAL A 231 5.05 -3.16 -11.34
CA VAL A 231 4.70 -4.45 -10.72
C VAL A 231 5.86 -5.39 -10.93
N VAL A 232 6.44 -5.85 -9.83
CA VAL A 232 7.70 -6.59 -9.85
C VAL A 232 7.51 -7.94 -9.16
N GLY A 233 7.64 -8.99 -9.92
CA GLY A 233 7.68 -10.37 -9.45
C GLY A 233 9.00 -11.04 -9.78
N ASP A 234 9.09 -12.28 -9.40
CA ASP A 234 10.21 -13.20 -9.66
C ASP A 234 9.69 -14.64 -9.85
N GLU A 235 10.57 -15.62 -9.78
CA GLU A 235 10.24 -17.04 -9.87
C GLU A 235 9.64 -17.61 -8.57
N GLY A 236 9.64 -16.86 -7.47
CA GLY A 236 9.12 -17.30 -6.17
C GLY A 236 7.65 -17.73 -6.23
N THR A 237 7.29 -18.78 -5.51
CA THR A 237 5.92 -19.32 -5.45
C THR A 237 5.29 -19.08 -4.08
N PRO A 238 4.01 -18.61 -4.05
CA PRO A 238 3.17 -18.20 -5.18
C PRO A 238 3.77 -17.00 -5.91
N ARG A 239 3.55 -16.91 -7.22
CA ARG A 239 4.09 -15.82 -8.04
C ARG A 239 3.33 -14.51 -7.78
N ALA A 240 4.01 -13.39 -7.95
CA ALA A 240 3.38 -12.06 -7.95
C ALA A 240 2.34 -11.96 -9.09
N GLY A 241 1.20 -11.35 -8.83
CA GLY A 241 0.16 -11.26 -9.84
C GLY A 241 -1.24 -11.12 -9.30
N ALA A 242 -2.25 -11.43 -10.12
CA ALA A 242 -3.66 -11.22 -9.81
C ALA A 242 -3.95 -9.77 -9.31
N LEU A 243 -3.26 -8.79 -9.91
CA LEU A 243 -3.48 -7.37 -9.62
C LEU A 243 -4.52 -6.79 -10.57
N SER A 244 -5.23 -5.75 -10.09
CA SER A 244 -6.05 -4.88 -10.91
C SER A 244 -5.45 -3.47 -10.93
N ILE A 245 -5.00 -3.01 -12.11
CA ILE A 245 -4.44 -1.67 -12.32
C ILE A 245 -5.39 -0.93 -13.24
N ARG A 246 -6.25 -0.06 -12.70
CA ARG A 246 -7.34 0.51 -13.48
C ARG A 246 -7.63 1.98 -13.18
N LEU A 247 -8.20 2.66 -14.16
CA LEU A 247 -8.68 4.04 -14.02
C LEU A 247 -7.59 5.03 -13.53
N ASN A 248 -6.31 4.69 -13.70
CA ASN A 248 -5.22 5.58 -13.31
C ASN A 248 -4.89 6.57 -14.45
N LYS A 249 -4.40 7.74 -14.04
CA LYS A 249 -3.80 8.75 -14.91
C LYS A 249 -2.29 8.71 -14.76
N VAL A 250 -1.60 8.16 -15.75
CA VAL A 250 -0.14 7.97 -15.77
C VAL A 250 0.45 8.84 -16.87
N VAL A 251 0.92 10.03 -16.51
CA VAL A 251 1.19 11.08 -17.51
C VAL A 251 2.56 11.72 -17.30
N ALA A 252 3.33 11.82 -18.38
CA ALA A 252 4.60 12.54 -18.42
C ALA A 252 5.57 12.16 -17.28
N ASN A 253 5.75 10.86 -17.04
CA ASN A 253 6.71 10.37 -16.06
C ASN A 253 8.12 10.33 -16.67
N ASN A 254 8.64 11.50 -17.05
CA ASN A 254 9.83 11.68 -17.89
C ASN A 254 11.07 12.16 -17.13
N LYS A 255 10.99 12.26 -15.80
CA LYS A 255 12.15 12.57 -14.98
C LYS A 255 13.25 11.54 -15.23
N PHE A 256 14.50 11.99 -15.36
CA PHE A 256 15.65 11.10 -15.52
C PHE A 256 16.12 10.62 -14.13
N CYS A 257 16.20 9.32 -13.96
CA CYS A 257 16.76 8.68 -12.78
C CYS A 257 17.93 7.79 -13.15
N PRO A 258 19.15 8.08 -12.68
CA PRO A 258 20.31 7.27 -12.99
C PRO A 258 20.18 5.84 -12.48
N ALA A 259 20.94 4.91 -13.06
CA ALA A 259 21.01 3.55 -12.57
C ALA A 259 21.50 3.51 -11.11
N ASN A 260 21.07 2.52 -10.36
CA ASN A 260 21.57 2.21 -9.03
C ASN A 260 21.85 0.70 -8.91
N SER A 261 22.22 0.21 -7.74
CA SER A 261 22.55 -1.21 -7.52
C SER A 261 21.41 -2.20 -7.80
N ARG A 262 20.16 -1.72 -7.93
CA ARG A 262 18.97 -2.57 -8.09
C ARG A 262 18.24 -2.36 -9.41
N LEU A 263 18.35 -1.19 -9.99
CA LEU A 263 17.56 -0.80 -11.15
C LEU A 263 18.44 -0.10 -12.20
N PRO A 264 18.21 -0.34 -13.49
CA PRO A 264 18.84 0.44 -14.56
C PRO A 264 18.39 1.90 -14.52
N VAL A 265 18.85 2.69 -15.46
CA VAL A 265 18.27 4.01 -15.74
C VAL A 265 16.75 3.87 -15.94
N ILE A 266 15.98 4.75 -15.32
CA ILE A 266 14.53 4.85 -15.51
C ILE A 266 14.20 6.25 -16.02
N GLN A 267 13.45 6.30 -17.11
CA GLN A 267 12.90 7.53 -17.68
C GLN A 267 11.74 7.16 -18.60
N GLY A 268 10.64 7.89 -18.53
CA GLY A 268 9.54 7.73 -19.47
C GLY A 268 8.83 6.38 -19.41
N SER A 269 8.74 5.78 -18.23
CA SER A 269 8.03 4.52 -18.03
C SER A 269 6.62 4.79 -17.52
N GLY A 270 5.60 4.31 -18.22
CA GLY A 270 4.21 4.40 -17.78
C GLY A 270 3.87 3.32 -16.76
N ILE A 271 3.36 2.18 -17.20
CA ILE A 271 3.05 0.99 -16.39
C ILE A 271 3.97 -0.14 -16.84
N VAL A 272 4.77 -0.68 -15.93
CA VAL A 272 5.71 -1.77 -16.21
C VAL A 272 5.31 -3.01 -15.43
N LEU A 273 5.15 -4.13 -16.13
CA LEU A 273 4.97 -5.46 -15.56
C LEU A 273 6.26 -6.26 -15.80
N THR A 274 6.82 -6.86 -14.76
CA THR A 274 8.04 -7.68 -14.85
C THR A 274 7.95 -8.89 -13.92
N GLY A 275 7.93 -10.09 -14.49
CA GLY A 275 7.84 -11.35 -13.76
C GLY A 275 6.50 -11.61 -13.08
N VAL A 276 5.39 -11.12 -13.58
CA VAL A 276 4.08 -11.22 -12.94
C VAL A 276 3.08 -12.02 -13.77
N GLU A 277 2.07 -12.55 -13.10
CA GLU A 277 1.03 -13.36 -13.73
C GLU A 277 -0.38 -12.82 -13.50
N ASN A 278 -1.30 -13.14 -14.41
CA ASN A 278 -2.75 -12.94 -14.24
C ASN A 278 -3.14 -11.51 -13.79
N THR A 279 -2.37 -10.51 -14.19
CA THR A 279 -2.60 -9.10 -13.83
C THR A 279 -3.37 -8.40 -14.94
N THR A 280 -4.40 -7.64 -14.55
CA THR A 280 -5.21 -6.85 -15.50
C THR A 280 -4.81 -5.37 -15.43
N VAL A 281 -4.49 -4.79 -16.58
CA VAL A 281 -4.24 -3.36 -16.78
C VAL A 281 -5.35 -2.83 -17.68
N GLU A 282 -6.30 -2.07 -17.12
CA GLU A 282 -7.50 -1.67 -17.87
C GLU A 282 -7.96 -0.25 -17.58
N LEU A 283 -8.60 0.38 -18.56
CA LEU A 283 -9.25 1.67 -18.42
C LEU A 283 -8.32 2.79 -17.91
N ASN A 284 -7.00 2.65 -18.07
CA ASN A 284 -6.04 3.68 -17.68
C ASN A 284 -5.84 4.69 -18.80
N ARG A 285 -5.56 5.94 -18.43
CA ARG A 285 -5.02 6.95 -19.32
C ARG A 285 -3.50 7.05 -19.15
N ILE A 286 -2.75 6.63 -20.15
CA ILE A 286 -1.29 6.52 -20.12
C ILE A 286 -0.74 7.35 -21.26
N THR A 287 -0.25 8.56 -20.99
CA THR A 287 0.13 9.47 -22.06
C THR A 287 1.45 10.18 -21.79
N ASP A 288 2.15 10.48 -22.87
CA ASP A 288 3.31 11.36 -22.84
C ASP A 288 4.48 10.83 -21.96
N ASN A 289 4.52 9.53 -21.70
CA ASN A 289 5.65 8.91 -21.01
C ASN A 289 6.73 8.58 -22.04
N VAL A 290 7.76 9.40 -22.10
CA VAL A 290 8.80 9.34 -23.16
C VAL A 290 10.18 9.25 -22.54
N GLY A 291 10.95 8.27 -22.97
CA GLY A 291 12.33 8.08 -22.53
C GLY A 291 13.10 7.12 -23.44
N THR A 292 14.38 6.96 -23.12
CA THR A 292 15.29 6.04 -23.82
C THR A 292 15.79 4.90 -22.93
N SER A 293 15.25 4.79 -21.72
CA SER A 293 15.62 3.70 -20.81
C SER A 293 15.03 2.36 -21.27
N PRO A 294 15.59 1.23 -20.84
CA PRO A 294 15.06 -0.08 -21.23
C PRO A 294 13.59 -0.30 -20.84
N LEU A 295 13.08 0.44 -19.86
CA LEU A 295 11.72 0.33 -19.34
C LEU A 295 10.78 1.40 -19.89
N SER A 296 11.23 2.25 -20.82
CA SER A 296 10.43 3.34 -21.40
C SER A 296 9.28 2.80 -22.26
N GLY A 297 8.15 3.48 -22.18
CA GLY A 297 6.93 3.17 -22.95
C GLY A 297 5.66 3.39 -22.13
N GLY A 298 4.50 3.25 -22.76
CA GLY A 298 3.20 3.39 -22.10
C GLY A 298 2.91 2.22 -21.17
N VAL A 299 2.53 1.06 -21.70
CA VAL A 299 2.46 -0.21 -20.96
C VAL A 299 3.56 -1.12 -21.48
N VAL A 300 4.40 -1.62 -20.58
CA VAL A 300 5.56 -2.42 -20.93
C VAL A 300 5.56 -3.74 -20.14
N LEU A 301 5.47 -4.86 -20.84
CA LEU A 301 5.80 -6.17 -20.30
C LEU A 301 7.30 -6.38 -20.53
N PHE A 302 8.06 -6.43 -19.46
CA PHE A 302 9.53 -6.49 -19.51
C PHE A 302 10.04 -7.80 -18.88
N PRO A 303 11.08 -8.44 -19.45
CA PRO A 303 11.68 -9.62 -18.84
C PRO A 303 12.10 -9.35 -17.40
N SER A 304 11.80 -10.28 -16.49
CA SER A 304 12.19 -10.14 -15.11
C SER A 304 13.71 -10.17 -14.94
N PHE A 305 14.22 -9.29 -14.12
CA PHE A 305 15.63 -9.30 -13.71
C PHE A 305 16.01 -10.52 -12.86
N THR A 306 15.00 -11.25 -12.38
CA THR A 306 15.12 -12.40 -11.48
C THR A 306 14.58 -13.70 -12.07
N GLY A 307 14.29 -13.72 -13.39
CA GLY A 307 14.01 -14.93 -14.17
C GLY A 307 12.55 -15.31 -14.38
N GLY A 308 11.60 -14.79 -13.60
CA GLY A 308 10.17 -15.12 -13.76
C GLY A 308 9.56 -14.44 -15.00
N PRO A 309 8.95 -15.16 -15.98
CA PRO A 309 8.29 -14.52 -17.13
C PRO A 309 6.97 -13.87 -16.74
N ASN A 310 6.53 -12.86 -17.51
CA ASN A 310 5.15 -12.38 -17.45
C ASN A 310 4.23 -13.40 -18.12
N SER A 311 3.13 -13.78 -17.48
CA SER A 311 2.21 -14.78 -18.05
C SER A 311 0.74 -14.52 -17.72
N GLY A 312 -0.13 -14.75 -18.70
CA GLY A 312 -1.57 -14.61 -18.51
C GLY A 312 -2.06 -13.21 -18.17
N ASN A 313 -1.26 -12.18 -18.43
CA ASN A 313 -1.65 -10.79 -18.14
C ASN A 313 -2.57 -10.25 -19.23
N THR A 314 -3.49 -9.38 -18.86
CA THR A 314 -4.45 -8.75 -19.77
C THR A 314 -4.26 -7.23 -19.77
N VAL A 315 -3.95 -6.66 -20.91
CA VAL A 315 -3.87 -5.20 -21.14
C VAL A 315 -5.04 -4.84 -22.05
N LYS A 316 -6.07 -4.17 -21.49
CA LYS A 316 -7.29 -3.91 -22.26
C LYS A 316 -7.91 -2.56 -21.99
N ASP A 317 -8.60 -2.03 -22.97
CA ASP A 317 -9.44 -0.84 -22.87
C ASP A 317 -8.69 0.40 -22.31
N ASN A 318 -7.35 0.46 -22.50
CA ASN A 318 -6.57 1.62 -22.09
C ASN A 318 -6.48 2.66 -23.21
N THR A 319 -6.38 3.93 -22.82
CA THR A 319 -5.94 5.00 -23.71
C THR A 319 -4.45 5.24 -23.51
N ALA A 320 -3.62 4.69 -24.39
CA ALA A 320 -2.16 4.80 -24.36
C ALA A 320 -1.68 5.56 -25.60
N LEU A 321 -1.31 6.83 -25.42
CA LEU A 321 -0.99 7.71 -26.55
C LEU A 321 0.27 8.55 -26.31
N ARG A 322 1.05 8.74 -27.37
CA ARG A 322 2.27 9.57 -27.35
C ARG A 322 3.30 9.11 -26.31
N ASN A 323 3.36 7.82 -26.06
CA ASN A 323 4.41 7.26 -25.23
C ASN A 323 5.59 6.83 -26.12
N GLY A 324 6.79 6.92 -25.61
CA GLY A 324 8.00 6.56 -26.36
C GLY A 324 8.90 5.58 -25.63
N PRO A 325 9.39 4.53 -26.35
CA PRO A 325 9.37 4.32 -27.80
C PRO A 325 8.07 3.72 -28.35
N ALA A 326 7.16 3.19 -27.53
CA ALA A 326 5.87 2.64 -27.94
C ALA A 326 4.80 2.87 -26.88
N ASP A 327 3.55 2.90 -27.31
CA ASP A 327 2.41 3.00 -26.40
C ASP A 327 2.17 1.67 -25.66
N LEU A 328 2.31 0.55 -26.37
CA LEU A 328 2.25 -0.79 -25.80
C LEU A 328 3.49 -1.58 -26.22
N SER A 329 4.16 -2.22 -25.27
CA SER A 329 5.34 -3.04 -25.54
C SER A 329 5.24 -4.40 -24.85
N ASP A 330 5.44 -5.47 -25.63
CA ASP A 330 5.58 -6.83 -25.10
C ASP A 330 6.99 -7.29 -25.43
N ARG A 331 7.90 -7.17 -24.49
CA ARG A 331 9.33 -7.48 -24.63
C ARG A 331 9.71 -8.77 -23.92
N ASP A 332 8.71 -9.45 -23.34
CA ASP A 332 8.91 -10.69 -22.63
C ASP A 332 8.60 -11.90 -23.52
N THR A 333 9.07 -13.05 -23.10
CA THR A 333 8.83 -14.35 -23.76
C THR A 333 7.70 -15.15 -23.10
N GLY A 334 7.08 -14.62 -22.07
CA GLY A 334 6.00 -15.27 -21.33
C GLY A 334 4.75 -15.45 -22.17
N LEU A 335 3.97 -16.48 -21.85
CA LEU A 335 2.81 -16.90 -22.65
C LEU A 335 1.50 -16.42 -22.06
N GLY A 336 0.48 -16.33 -22.94
CA GLY A 336 -0.89 -16.02 -22.53
C GLY A 336 -1.16 -14.55 -22.22
N ASN A 337 -0.20 -13.65 -22.46
CA ASN A 337 -0.43 -12.20 -22.34
C ASN A 337 -1.31 -11.73 -23.50
N THR A 338 -2.34 -10.93 -23.21
CA THR A 338 -3.31 -10.44 -24.20
C THR A 338 -3.40 -8.92 -24.21
N PHE A 339 -3.66 -8.35 -25.39
CA PHE A 339 -3.83 -6.92 -25.62
C PHE A 339 -5.11 -6.72 -26.44
N ASN A 340 -6.14 -6.10 -25.83
CA ASN A 340 -7.45 -6.01 -26.47
C ASN A 340 -8.08 -4.62 -26.23
N GLY A 341 -8.72 -4.06 -27.27
CA GLY A 341 -9.52 -2.84 -27.15
C GLY A 341 -8.77 -1.59 -26.69
N ASN A 342 -7.43 -1.57 -26.76
CA ASN A 342 -6.64 -0.41 -26.37
C ASN A 342 -6.68 0.66 -27.47
N HIS A 343 -6.83 1.91 -27.09
CA HIS A 343 -6.65 3.05 -27.98
C HIS A 343 -5.20 3.49 -27.94
N CYS A 344 -4.41 3.09 -28.93
CA CYS A 344 -2.97 3.40 -29.05
C CYS A 344 -2.57 3.56 -30.52
N LEU A 345 -1.36 4.07 -30.78
CA LEU A 345 -0.84 4.31 -32.13
C LEU A 345 0.32 3.40 -32.46
N VAL A 346 1.20 3.14 -31.50
CA VAL A 346 2.43 2.39 -31.70
C VAL A 346 2.55 1.24 -30.74
N SER A 347 2.71 0.03 -31.25
CA SER A 347 3.03 -1.14 -30.41
C SER A 347 4.28 -1.88 -30.89
N ALA A 348 4.97 -2.53 -29.96
CA ALA A 348 6.13 -3.36 -30.19
C ALA A 348 5.99 -4.71 -29.46
N PRO A 349 5.76 -5.84 -30.17
CA PRO A 349 5.58 -5.96 -31.62
C PRO A 349 4.30 -5.27 -32.13
N ALA A 350 4.23 -5.02 -33.42
CA ALA A 350 3.04 -4.46 -34.07
C ALA A 350 1.80 -5.36 -33.85
N GLY A 351 0.60 -4.75 -33.85
CA GLY A 351 -0.67 -5.46 -33.70
C GLY A 351 -1.14 -5.66 -32.27
N ARG A 352 -0.60 -4.90 -31.30
CA ARG A 352 -1.08 -4.86 -29.91
C ARG A 352 -2.03 -3.68 -29.62
N CYS A 353 -2.14 -2.76 -30.57
CA CYS A 353 -3.12 -1.66 -30.53
C CYS A 353 -4.53 -2.08 -31.01
#